data_fafa0f43691d5ea91106f07bf87f4cb1
#
_entry.id   fafa0f43691d5ea91106f07bf87f4cb1
#
_cell.length_a   1.000
_cell.length_b   1.000
_cell.length_c   1.000
_cell.angle_alpha   90.00
_cell.angle_beta   90.00
_cell.angle_gamma   90.00
#
_symmetry.space_group_name_H-M   'P 1'
#
loop_
_entity.id
_entity.type
_entity.pdbx_description
1 polymer ?
#
loop_
_entity_poly.entity_id
_entity_poly.type
_entity_poly.pdbx_seq_one_letter_code
_entity_poly.pdbx_strand_id
1 'polypeptide(L)'
;YGGANMGYLAHMIAMEEISRASASVGLSYGAHSNLCVNQIKRNGTDAQRAKYLPKLISGEHVGALAMSEPGAGSDVLSMKLKAEDKGGYYLLNGNKMWITNGPDADTLVVYAKSEPELGARGVTAFLIEQGMKGFSIAQKLDKLGMRGSHTGELVFNNVEVPHANVLGQVNGGAKVLMSGLDYERAVLTGGPLGIMQSVMDNVIPYIHDRKQFGQSIGEFQLIQGKVADMYTVLQAG
;
A
#
# COMPACT_ATOMS: atom_id res chain seq x y z
N TYR A 1 -15.89 -14.15 -5.22
CA TYR A 1 -14.51 -14.17 -5.70
C TYR A 1 -13.57 -14.95 -4.76
N GLY A 2 -14.10 -15.66 -3.76
CA GLY A 2 -13.35 -16.51 -2.81
C GLY A 2 -12.88 -15.82 -1.53
N GLY A 3 -13.14 -14.54 -1.34
CA GLY A 3 -12.82 -13.81 -0.10
C GLY A 3 -13.85 -14.03 1.01
N ALA A 4 -13.41 -13.88 2.28
CA ALA A 4 -14.26 -14.14 3.45
C ALA A 4 -15.32 -13.06 3.72
N ASN A 5 -15.18 -11.87 3.15
CA ASN A 5 -16.08 -10.71 3.30
C ASN A 5 -16.39 -10.33 4.77
N MET A 6 -15.38 -10.39 5.64
CA MET A 6 -15.54 -10.14 7.09
C MET A 6 -15.54 -8.64 7.48
N GLY A 7 -15.38 -7.74 6.50
CA GLY A 7 -15.40 -6.30 6.74
C GLY A 7 -14.05 -5.71 7.19
N TYR A 8 -14.04 -4.39 7.39
CA TYR A 8 -12.79 -3.65 7.64
C TYR A 8 -12.22 -3.84 9.05
N LEU A 9 -13.07 -4.08 10.06
CA LEU A 9 -12.60 -4.37 11.41
C LEU A 9 -11.77 -5.67 11.43
N ALA A 10 -12.25 -6.73 10.80
CA ALA A 10 -11.48 -7.98 10.70
C ALA A 10 -10.19 -7.79 9.91
N HIS A 11 -10.20 -6.94 8.87
CA HIS A 11 -9.00 -6.60 8.12
C HIS A 11 -7.99 -5.82 8.99
N MET A 12 -8.46 -4.88 9.81
CA MET A 12 -7.63 -4.12 10.75
C MET A 12 -6.98 -5.02 11.81
N ILE A 13 -7.75 -5.95 12.39
CA ILE A 13 -7.23 -6.95 13.34
C ILE A 13 -6.18 -7.84 12.68
N ALA A 14 -6.44 -8.30 11.44
CA ALA A 14 -5.46 -9.08 10.69
C ALA A 14 -4.18 -8.26 10.41
N MET A 15 -4.32 -6.97 10.08
CA MET A 15 -3.21 -6.04 9.88
C MET A 15 -2.36 -5.88 11.14
N GLU A 16 -3.00 -5.76 12.31
CA GLU A 16 -2.37 -5.67 13.62
C GLU A 16 -1.56 -6.95 13.92
N GLU A 17 -2.18 -8.13 13.85
CA GLU A 17 -1.53 -9.40 14.18
C GLU A 17 -0.39 -9.77 13.22
N ILE A 18 -0.57 -9.52 11.91
CA ILE A 18 0.49 -9.73 10.93
C ILE A 18 1.67 -8.77 11.21
N SER A 19 1.39 -7.51 11.51
CA SER A 19 2.42 -6.50 11.79
C SER A 19 3.12 -6.74 13.12
N ARG A 20 2.44 -7.31 14.11
CA ARG A 20 3.02 -7.78 15.37
C ARG A 20 4.08 -8.86 15.16
N ALA A 21 3.83 -9.76 14.19
CA ALA A 21 4.80 -10.79 13.82
C ALA A 21 5.90 -10.23 12.90
N SER A 22 5.55 -9.41 11.92
CA SER A 22 6.47 -8.80 10.96
C SER A 22 5.90 -7.52 10.36
N ALA A 23 6.48 -6.38 10.72
CA ALA A 23 6.11 -5.07 10.17
C ALA A 23 6.22 -5.01 8.65
N SER A 24 7.24 -5.66 8.06
CA SER A 24 7.43 -5.71 6.60
C SER A 24 6.30 -6.47 5.90
N VAL A 25 5.91 -7.61 6.43
CA VAL A 25 4.81 -8.43 5.87
C VAL A 25 3.49 -7.68 6.01
N GLY A 26 3.25 -7.04 7.18
CA GLY A 26 2.07 -6.22 7.41
C GLY A 26 1.95 -5.08 6.39
N LEU A 27 3.05 -4.37 6.11
CA LEU A 27 3.07 -3.31 5.09
C LEU A 27 2.70 -3.84 3.70
N SER A 28 3.31 -4.94 3.27
CA SER A 28 3.01 -5.57 1.97
C SER A 28 1.58 -6.09 1.89
N TYR A 29 1.07 -6.68 2.98
CA TYR A 29 -0.32 -7.13 3.09
C TYR A 29 -1.30 -5.96 2.96
N GLY A 30 -1.07 -4.85 3.66
CA GLY A 30 -1.92 -3.66 3.58
C GLY A 30 -1.95 -3.06 2.17
N ALA A 31 -0.78 -2.93 1.52
CA ALA A 31 -0.69 -2.43 0.15
C ALA A 31 -1.44 -3.33 -0.84
N HIS A 32 -1.29 -4.65 -0.71
CA HIS A 32 -1.98 -5.62 -1.54
C HIS A 32 -3.50 -5.57 -1.32
N SER A 33 -3.94 -5.83 -0.10
CA SER A 33 -5.35 -6.09 0.22
C SER A 33 -6.20 -4.82 0.23
N ASN A 34 -5.68 -3.72 0.80
CA ASN A 34 -6.45 -2.48 0.92
C ASN A 34 -6.24 -1.53 -0.25
N LEU A 35 -5.01 -1.31 -0.69
CA LEU A 35 -4.73 -0.34 -1.75
C LEU A 35 -5.05 -0.89 -3.15
N CYS A 36 -4.82 -2.18 -3.43
CA CYS A 36 -5.09 -2.75 -4.74
C CYS A 36 -6.44 -3.48 -4.78
N VAL A 37 -6.60 -4.54 -3.99
CA VAL A 37 -7.80 -5.40 -4.03
C VAL A 37 -9.07 -4.63 -3.72
N ASN A 38 -9.06 -3.81 -2.66
CA ASN A 38 -10.22 -3.01 -2.27
C ASN A 38 -10.60 -1.97 -3.33
N GLN A 39 -9.62 -1.35 -4.01
CA GLN A 39 -9.88 -0.41 -5.09
C GLN A 39 -10.57 -1.09 -6.28
N ILE A 40 -10.09 -2.27 -6.69
CA ILE A 40 -10.71 -3.07 -7.75
C ILE A 40 -12.12 -3.53 -7.34
N LYS A 41 -12.28 -4.01 -6.10
CA LYS A 41 -13.58 -4.42 -5.57
C LYS A 41 -14.62 -3.28 -5.64
N ARG A 42 -14.22 -2.08 -5.26
CA ARG A 42 -15.13 -0.92 -5.13
C ARG A 42 -15.43 -0.23 -6.44
N ASN A 43 -14.44 -0.10 -7.31
CA ASN A 43 -14.51 0.76 -8.50
C ASN A 43 -14.48 -0.03 -9.81
N GLY A 44 -14.17 -1.32 -9.79
CA GLY A 44 -14.09 -2.15 -10.97
C GLY A 44 -15.46 -2.51 -11.54
N THR A 45 -15.51 -2.78 -12.84
CA THR A 45 -16.64 -3.44 -13.49
C THR A 45 -16.73 -4.91 -13.08
N ASP A 46 -17.84 -5.58 -13.34
CA ASP A 46 -17.99 -7.01 -13.03
C ASP A 46 -16.95 -7.85 -13.78
N ALA A 47 -16.63 -7.48 -15.02
CA ALA A 47 -15.58 -8.15 -15.81
C ALA A 47 -14.19 -7.98 -15.18
N GLN A 48 -13.85 -6.76 -14.72
CA GLN A 48 -12.59 -6.49 -14.03
C GLN A 48 -12.50 -7.26 -12.70
N ARG A 49 -13.58 -7.23 -11.90
CA ARG A 49 -13.61 -8.00 -10.64
C ARG A 49 -13.44 -9.50 -10.88
N ALA A 50 -14.15 -10.05 -11.89
CA ALA A 50 -14.03 -11.47 -12.24
C ALA A 50 -12.64 -11.85 -12.75
N LYS A 51 -11.96 -10.94 -13.46
CA LYS A 51 -10.61 -11.16 -14.02
C LYS A 51 -9.53 -11.11 -12.93
N TYR A 52 -9.56 -10.11 -12.06
CA TYR A 52 -8.43 -9.79 -11.17
C TYR A 52 -8.59 -10.32 -9.74
N LEU A 53 -9.80 -10.25 -9.17
CA LEU A 53 -9.97 -10.55 -7.74
C LEU A 53 -9.68 -12.00 -7.35
N PRO A 54 -10.06 -13.05 -8.11
CA PRO A 54 -9.79 -14.42 -7.67
C PRO A 54 -8.31 -14.69 -7.39
N LYS A 55 -7.42 -14.29 -8.29
CA LYS A 55 -5.97 -14.51 -8.15
C LYS A 55 -5.33 -13.62 -7.07
N LEU A 56 -5.81 -12.39 -6.95
CA LEU A 56 -5.37 -11.49 -5.88
C LEU A 56 -5.84 -11.99 -4.50
N ILE A 57 -7.07 -12.51 -4.38
CA ILE A 57 -7.61 -13.01 -3.13
C ILE A 57 -6.91 -14.32 -2.69
N SER A 58 -6.59 -15.20 -3.64
CA SER A 58 -5.85 -16.45 -3.35
C SER A 58 -4.38 -16.22 -3.01
N GLY A 59 -3.83 -15.06 -3.32
CA GLY A 59 -2.40 -14.75 -3.20
C GLY A 59 -1.55 -15.31 -4.34
N GLU A 60 -2.16 -15.86 -5.40
CA GLU A 60 -1.45 -16.23 -6.63
C GLU A 60 -0.86 -14.99 -7.32
N HIS A 61 -1.55 -13.86 -7.26
CA HIS A 61 -1.09 -12.57 -7.75
C HIS A 61 -0.86 -11.58 -6.61
N VAL A 62 0.20 -10.80 -6.72
CA VAL A 62 0.49 -9.67 -5.82
C VAL A 62 -0.09 -8.38 -6.40
N GLY A 63 -0.73 -7.59 -5.55
CA GLY A 63 -1.28 -6.28 -5.90
C GLY A 63 -0.48 -5.11 -5.36
N ALA A 64 -0.42 -4.02 -6.13
CA ALA A 64 0.16 -2.74 -5.72
C ALA A 64 -0.72 -1.56 -6.15
N LEU A 65 -0.46 -0.39 -5.55
CA LEU A 65 -1.03 0.88 -5.96
C LEU A 65 0.09 1.88 -6.26
N ALA A 66 0.04 2.52 -7.42
CA ALA A 66 1.05 3.44 -7.89
C ALA A 66 0.48 4.84 -8.12
N MET A 67 0.59 5.71 -7.11
CA MET A 67 0.16 7.10 -7.19
C MET A 67 1.36 8.07 -7.19
N SER A 68 2.33 7.88 -6.29
CA SER A 68 3.42 8.82 -6.06
C SER A 68 4.44 8.85 -7.19
N GLU A 69 5.05 10.02 -7.40
CA GLU A 69 6.12 10.26 -8.37
C GLU A 69 7.28 11.01 -7.69
N PRO A 70 8.49 11.04 -8.27
CA PRO A 70 9.61 11.78 -7.68
C PRO A 70 9.29 13.24 -7.37
N GLY A 71 8.43 13.88 -8.18
CA GLY A 71 8.00 15.27 -8.01
C GLY A 71 6.58 15.45 -7.45
N ALA A 72 5.88 14.38 -7.06
CA ALA A 72 4.49 14.44 -6.59
C ALA A 72 4.25 13.39 -5.50
N GLY A 73 4.52 13.75 -4.24
CA GLY A 73 4.27 12.94 -3.05
C GLY A 73 3.03 13.40 -2.31
N SER A 74 3.16 14.37 -1.39
CA SER A 74 2.01 14.90 -0.64
C SER A 74 0.96 15.54 -1.54
N ASP A 75 1.39 16.28 -2.56
CA ASP A 75 0.52 16.78 -3.64
C ASP A 75 0.45 15.76 -4.78
N VAL A 76 -0.12 14.61 -4.49
CA VAL A 76 -0.17 13.48 -5.43
C VAL A 76 -0.97 13.79 -6.71
N LEU A 77 -1.93 14.70 -6.63
CA LEU A 77 -2.74 15.09 -7.80
C LEU A 77 -1.97 15.99 -8.79
N SER A 78 -0.80 16.50 -8.43
CA SER A 78 0.13 17.18 -9.34
C SER A 78 0.99 16.20 -10.15
N MET A 79 0.71 14.92 -10.12
CA MET A 79 1.41 13.87 -10.89
C MET A 79 1.53 14.22 -12.36
N LYS A 80 2.57 13.70 -13.02
CA LYS A 80 2.93 13.99 -14.42
C LYS A 80 2.91 12.78 -15.33
N LEU A 81 2.77 11.54 -14.80
CA LEU A 81 2.58 10.35 -15.62
C LEU A 81 1.41 10.60 -16.57
N LYS A 82 1.69 10.61 -17.88
CA LYS A 82 0.73 10.95 -18.93
C LYS A 82 0.05 9.70 -19.46
N ALA A 83 -1.25 9.77 -19.71
CA ALA A 83 -2.02 8.74 -20.42
C ALA A 83 -2.70 9.42 -21.62
N GLU A 84 -2.19 9.19 -22.82
CA GLU A 84 -2.73 9.74 -24.06
C GLU A 84 -3.70 8.76 -24.71
N ASP A 85 -4.95 9.21 -24.94
CA ASP A 85 -5.94 8.37 -25.64
C ASP A 85 -5.60 8.23 -27.14
N LYS A 86 -5.52 6.99 -27.62
CA LYS A 86 -5.22 6.63 -29.02
C LYS A 86 -6.44 6.03 -29.74
N GLY A 87 -7.66 6.21 -29.17
CA GLY A 87 -8.92 5.78 -29.77
C GLY A 87 -9.32 4.32 -29.47
N GLY A 88 -8.44 3.48 -28.95
CA GLY A 88 -8.73 2.10 -28.55
C GLY A 88 -7.98 1.68 -27.30
N TYR A 89 -6.97 2.45 -26.95
CA TYR A 89 -6.11 2.25 -25.80
C TYR A 89 -5.51 3.59 -25.35
N TYR A 90 -5.03 3.62 -24.11
CA TYR A 90 -4.21 4.72 -23.60
C TYR A 90 -2.72 4.38 -23.72
N LEU A 91 -1.92 5.36 -24.13
CA LEU A 91 -0.47 5.26 -24.16
C LEU A 91 0.10 5.95 -22.92
N LEU A 92 0.67 5.17 -22.00
CA LEU A 92 1.22 5.67 -20.74
C LEU A 92 2.73 5.95 -20.86
N ASN A 93 3.14 7.15 -20.42
CA ASN A 93 4.54 7.58 -20.40
C ASN A 93 4.88 8.35 -19.11
N GLY A 94 5.95 7.93 -18.42
CA GLY A 94 6.48 8.52 -17.20
C GLY A 94 6.91 7.48 -16.18
N ASN A 95 7.01 7.86 -14.91
CA ASN A 95 7.43 6.96 -13.84
C ASN A 95 6.64 7.18 -12.55
N LYS A 96 6.64 6.14 -11.72
CA LYS A 96 6.11 6.14 -10.35
C LYS A 96 7.22 5.76 -9.39
N MET A 97 7.21 6.32 -8.17
CA MET A 97 8.27 6.16 -7.19
C MET A 97 7.72 5.78 -5.82
N TRP A 98 8.52 5.03 -5.07
CA TRP A 98 8.20 4.52 -3.72
C TRP A 98 6.99 3.59 -3.68
N ILE A 99 6.84 2.74 -4.69
CA ILE A 99 5.67 1.86 -4.80
C ILE A 99 5.91 0.58 -4.03
N THR A 100 5.20 0.43 -2.90
CA THR A 100 5.17 -0.79 -2.10
C THR A 100 4.59 -1.94 -2.93
N ASN A 101 5.23 -3.11 -2.89
CA ASN A 101 4.98 -4.28 -3.72
C ASN A 101 5.20 -4.03 -5.23
N GLY A 102 5.46 -2.80 -5.68
CA GLY A 102 5.60 -2.48 -7.11
C GLY A 102 6.55 -3.40 -7.87
N PRO A 103 7.74 -3.73 -7.32
CA PRO A 103 8.67 -4.66 -7.97
C PRO A 103 8.17 -6.09 -8.14
N ASP A 104 7.22 -6.53 -7.35
CA ASP A 104 6.73 -7.92 -7.32
C ASP A 104 5.27 -8.03 -7.78
N ALA A 105 4.62 -6.90 -8.12
CA ALA A 105 3.19 -6.87 -8.40
C ALA A 105 2.84 -7.43 -9.78
N ASP A 106 1.88 -8.35 -9.80
CA ASP A 106 1.25 -8.87 -11.03
C ASP A 106 0.16 -7.93 -11.55
N THR A 107 -0.51 -7.21 -10.63
CA THR A 107 -1.59 -6.26 -10.94
C THR A 107 -1.40 -4.98 -10.16
N LEU A 108 -1.44 -3.84 -10.85
CA LEU A 108 -1.27 -2.53 -10.23
C LEU A 108 -2.47 -1.62 -10.54
N VAL A 109 -2.92 -0.86 -9.53
CA VAL A 109 -3.78 0.31 -9.73
C VAL A 109 -2.87 1.52 -9.92
N VAL A 110 -2.86 2.10 -11.12
CA VAL A 110 -1.97 3.20 -11.49
C VAL A 110 -2.80 4.44 -11.83
N TYR A 111 -2.40 5.60 -11.30
CA TYR A 111 -3.05 6.88 -11.59
C TYR A 111 -2.20 7.68 -12.56
N ALA A 112 -2.82 8.23 -13.62
CA ALA A 112 -2.14 9.02 -14.65
C ALA A 112 -3.02 10.19 -15.14
N LYS A 113 -2.38 11.20 -15.72
CA LYS A 113 -3.04 12.35 -16.36
C LYS A 113 -3.55 11.95 -17.75
N SER A 114 -4.86 11.80 -17.89
CA SER A 114 -5.52 11.61 -19.19
C SER A 114 -5.85 12.94 -19.87
N GLU A 115 -6.18 13.98 -19.09
CA GLU A 115 -6.42 15.35 -19.55
C GLU A 115 -5.65 16.35 -18.65
N PRO A 116 -4.35 16.60 -18.92
CA PRO A 116 -3.49 17.42 -18.05
C PRO A 116 -4.03 18.85 -17.81
N GLU A 117 -4.72 19.43 -18.79
CA GLU A 117 -5.32 20.75 -18.74
C GLU A 117 -6.43 20.88 -17.69
N LEU A 118 -7.06 19.78 -17.31
CA LEU A 118 -8.06 19.75 -16.24
C LEU A 118 -7.47 19.67 -14.83
N GLY A 119 -6.13 19.69 -14.71
CA GLY A 119 -5.44 19.62 -13.42
C GLY A 119 -5.78 18.34 -12.64
N ALA A 120 -6.24 18.46 -11.38
CA ALA A 120 -6.63 17.32 -10.55
C ALA A 120 -7.82 16.53 -11.13
N ARG A 121 -8.71 17.18 -11.87
CA ARG A 121 -9.87 16.55 -12.50
C ARG A 121 -9.54 15.73 -13.74
N GLY A 122 -8.35 15.87 -14.31
CA GLY A 122 -7.89 15.14 -15.49
C GLY A 122 -7.09 13.87 -15.14
N VAL A 123 -7.29 13.29 -13.94
CA VAL A 123 -6.66 12.03 -13.53
C VAL A 123 -7.58 10.85 -13.79
N THR A 124 -7.03 9.81 -14.39
CA THR A 124 -7.71 8.51 -14.59
C THR A 124 -6.94 7.40 -13.87
N ALA A 125 -7.67 6.42 -13.33
CA ALA A 125 -7.08 5.22 -12.74
C ALA A 125 -7.07 4.07 -13.76
N PHE A 126 -5.98 3.31 -13.79
CA PHE A 126 -5.76 2.22 -14.74
C PHE A 126 -5.34 0.93 -14.02
N LEU A 127 -5.76 -0.20 -14.56
CA LEU A 127 -5.26 -1.53 -14.17
C LEU A 127 -4.12 -1.91 -15.09
N ILE A 128 -2.92 -2.00 -14.53
CA ILE A 128 -1.70 -2.40 -15.23
C ILE A 128 -1.34 -3.83 -14.83
N GLU A 129 -0.96 -4.64 -15.80
CA GLU A 129 -0.55 -6.02 -15.61
C GLU A 129 0.96 -6.15 -15.82
N GLN A 130 1.60 -6.98 -15.00
CA GLN A 130 2.99 -7.34 -15.24
C GLN A 130 3.13 -7.96 -16.63
N GLY A 131 4.21 -7.61 -17.34
CA GLY A 131 4.46 -8.09 -18.71
C GLY A 131 3.83 -7.25 -19.80
N MET A 132 3.06 -6.20 -19.50
CA MET A 132 2.67 -5.21 -20.51
C MET A 132 3.92 -4.59 -21.15
N LYS A 133 3.99 -4.58 -22.49
CA LYS A 133 5.15 -4.04 -23.23
C LYS A 133 5.41 -2.57 -22.85
N GLY A 134 6.65 -2.26 -22.51
CA GLY A 134 7.06 -0.92 -22.12
C GLY A 134 6.90 -0.62 -20.63
N PHE A 135 6.24 -1.49 -19.85
CA PHE A 135 6.24 -1.43 -18.39
C PHE A 135 7.47 -2.15 -17.84
N SER A 136 8.19 -1.50 -16.93
CA SER A 136 9.38 -2.06 -16.30
C SER A 136 9.61 -1.51 -14.89
N ILE A 137 10.41 -2.26 -14.12
CA ILE A 137 10.89 -1.88 -12.79
C ILE A 137 12.29 -1.31 -12.98
N ALA A 138 12.46 -0.01 -12.66
CA ALA A 138 13.77 0.63 -12.78
C ALA A 138 14.71 0.24 -11.65
N GLN A 139 14.20 0.19 -10.40
CA GLN A 139 14.98 -0.19 -9.25
C GLN A 139 14.12 -0.69 -8.07
N LYS A 140 14.70 -1.58 -7.27
CA LYS A 140 14.29 -1.86 -5.90
C LYS A 140 15.05 -0.94 -4.96
N LEU A 141 14.34 -0.27 -4.06
CA LEU A 141 14.95 0.65 -3.10
C LEU A 141 15.54 -0.13 -1.91
N ASP A 142 16.79 0.16 -1.57
CA ASP A 142 17.40 -0.29 -0.32
C ASP A 142 16.97 0.66 0.81
N LYS A 143 16.11 0.19 1.70
CA LYS A 143 15.48 1.01 2.74
C LYS A 143 16.16 0.83 4.09
N LEU A 144 16.08 1.86 4.94
CA LEU A 144 16.58 1.81 6.31
C LEU A 144 15.79 0.81 7.17
N GLY A 145 14.46 0.76 7.01
CA GLY A 145 13.55 -0.16 7.68
C GLY A 145 12.56 -0.81 6.72
N MET A 146 11.70 -1.70 7.22
CA MET A 146 10.70 -2.44 6.42
C MET A 146 11.33 -3.18 5.22
N ARG A 147 12.55 -3.71 5.39
CA ARG A 147 13.39 -4.26 4.31
C ARG A 147 12.81 -5.54 3.69
N GLY A 148 11.99 -6.27 4.42
CA GLY A 148 11.26 -7.44 3.93
C GLY A 148 10.04 -7.11 3.05
N SER A 149 9.68 -5.82 2.89
CA SER A 149 8.67 -5.35 1.94
C SER A 149 9.36 -4.63 0.79
N HIS A 150 9.23 -5.12 -0.42
CA HIS A 150 9.86 -4.48 -1.56
C HIS A 150 9.15 -3.18 -1.94
N THR A 151 9.95 -2.16 -2.22
CA THR A 151 9.49 -0.84 -2.65
C THR A 151 10.34 -0.44 -3.86
N GLY A 152 9.74 0.12 -4.91
CA GLY A 152 10.52 0.39 -6.10
C GLY A 152 10.04 1.57 -6.92
N GLU A 153 10.80 1.82 -7.97
CA GLU A 153 10.49 2.74 -9.05
C GLU A 153 9.96 1.95 -10.25
N LEU A 154 8.86 2.43 -10.81
CA LEU A 154 8.19 1.87 -11.98
C LEU A 154 8.31 2.83 -13.15
N VAL A 155 8.63 2.30 -14.33
CA VAL A 155 8.78 3.07 -15.56
C VAL A 155 7.76 2.62 -16.59
N PHE A 156 7.12 3.60 -17.21
CA PHE A 156 6.16 3.46 -18.30
C PHE A 156 6.73 4.12 -19.54
N ASN A 157 7.09 3.33 -20.53
CA ASN A 157 7.63 3.79 -21.81
C ASN A 157 6.75 3.27 -22.94
N ASN A 158 5.81 4.10 -23.37
CA ASN A 158 4.83 3.75 -24.38
C ASN A 158 4.04 2.48 -24.03
N VAL A 159 3.57 2.39 -22.80
CA VAL A 159 2.75 1.26 -22.35
C VAL A 159 1.34 1.41 -22.92
N GLU A 160 0.93 0.46 -23.75
CA GLU A 160 -0.42 0.41 -24.31
C GLU A 160 -1.38 -0.24 -23.30
N VAL A 161 -2.33 0.54 -22.82
CA VAL A 161 -3.33 0.10 -21.82
C VAL A 161 -4.72 0.14 -22.46
N PRO A 162 -5.39 -0.99 -22.67
CA PRO A 162 -6.73 -1.03 -23.24
C PRO A 162 -7.73 -0.18 -22.47
N HIS A 163 -8.70 0.43 -23.13
CA HIS A 163 -9.79 1.17 -22.46
C HIS A 163 -10.54 0.30 -21.43
N ALA A 164 -10.63 -1.02 -21.65
CA ALA A 164 -11.20 -1.97 -20.69
C ALA A 164 -10.46 -2.04 -19.35
N ASN A 165 -9.22 -1.52 -19.27
CA ASN A 165 -8.41 -1.44 -18.05
C ASN A 165 -8.56 -0.10 -17.31
N VAL A 166 -9.43 0.81 -17.75
CA VAL A 166 -9.78 2.00 -16.97
C VAL A 166 -10.57 1.56 -15.73
N LEU A 167 -10.08 1.90 -14.55
CA LEU A 167 -10.75 1.61 -13.27
C LEU A 167 -11.65 2.77 -12.87
N GLY A 168 -12.94 2.50 -12.82
CA GLY A 168 -13.97 3.53 -12.63
C GLY A 168 -14.29 4.26 -13.93
N GLN A 169 -14.19 5.58 -13.95
CA GLN A 169 -14.50 6.42 -15.12
C GLN A 169 -13.25 7.19 -15.57
N VAL A 170 -13.17 7.50 -16.85
CA VAL A 170 -12.21 8.47 -17.38
C VAL A 170 -12.34 9.78 -16.63
N ASN A 171 -11.21 10.37 -16.24
CA ASN A 171 -11.14 11.58 -15.40
C ASN A 171 -11.75 11.44 -13.99
N GLY A 172 -12.13 10.21 -13.61
CA GLY A 172 -12.63 9.87 -12.29
C GLY A 172 -11.57 9.39 -11.29
N GLY A 173 -10.31 9.38 -11.68
CA GLY A 173 -9.21 8.80 -10.88
C GLY A 173 -9.01 9.47 -9.52
N ALA A 174 -9.18 10.78 -9.42
CA ALA A 174 -9.10 11.48 -8.15
C ALA A 174 -10.18 10.99 -7.16
N LYS A 175 -11.41 10.74 -7.64
CA LYS A 175 -12.48 10.17 -6.80
C LYS A 175 -12.17 8.74 -6.36
N VAL A 176 -11.65 7.91 -7.27
CA VAL A 176 -11.20 6.54 -6.96
C VAL A 176 -10.13 6.59 -5.88
N LEU A 177 -9.10 7.40 -6.07
CA LEU A 177 -7.99 7.57 -5.12
C LEU A 177 -8.49 7.99 -3.73
N MET A 178 -9.22 9.10 -3.63
CA MET A 178 -9.69 9.64 -2.35
C MET A 178 -10.60 8.66 -1.62
N SER A 179 -11.51 7.98 -2.33
CA SER A 179 -12.37 6.96 -1.72
C SER A 179 -11.60 5.78 -1.11
N GLY A 180 -10.40 5.50 -1.62
CA GLY A 180 -9.53 4.45 -1.09
C GLY A 180 -8.76 4.90 0.15
N LEU A 181 -8.28 6.16 0.16
CA LEU A 181 -7.47 6.70 1.24
C LEU A 181 -8.21 6.73 2.59
N ASP A 182 -9.51 6.92 2.61
CA ASP A 182 -10.29 6.90 3.86
C ASP A 182 -10.22 5.52 4.54
N TYR A 183 -10.37 4.45 3.76
CA TYR A 183 -10.24 3.07 4.26
C TYR A 183 -8.79 2.71 4.57
N GLU A 184 -7.84 3.20 3.78
CA GLU A 184 -6.42 3.00 4.01
C GLU A 184 -6.02 3.55 5.38
N ARG A 185 -6.35 4.80 5.67
CA ARG A 185 -6.03 5.45 6.94
C ARG A 185 -6.58 4.70 8.14
N ALA A 186 -7.80 4.16 8.04
CA ALA A 186 -8.39 3.37 9.10
C ALA A 186 -7.71 2.00 9.26
N VAL A 187 -7.55 1.24 8.17
CA VAL A 187 -7.06 -0.14 8.23
C VAL A 187 -5.56 -0.20 8.53
N LEU A 188 -4.76 0.68 7.93
CA LEU A 188 -3.31 0.65 8.12
C LEU A 188 -2.85 1.08 9.52
N THR A 189 -3.71 1.74 10.31
CA THR A 189 -3.41 2.05 11.73
C THR A 189 -3.21 0.78 12.57
N GLY A 190 -3.81 -0.34 12.22
CA GLY A 190 -3.53 -1.64 12.84
C GLY A 190 -2.05 -2.05 12.76
N GLY A 191 -1.34 -1.62 11.70
CA GLY A 191 0.10 -1.90 11.55
C GLY A 191 0.97 -1.37 12.69
N PRO A 192 0.99 -0.06 12.95
CA PRO A 192 1.69 0.54 14.09
C PRO A 192 1.25 -0.04 15.44
N LEU A 193 -0.03 -0.33 15.65
CA LEU A 193 -0.52 -0.96 16.87
C LEU A 193 0.13 -2.33 17.09
N GLY A 194 0.15 -3.18 16.06
CA GLY A 194 0.81 -4.48 16.12
C GLY A 194 2.31 -4.38 16.42
N ILE A 195 3.00 -3.41 15.82
CA ILE A 195 4.43 -3.14 16.08
C ILE A 195 4.64 -2.70 17.54
N MET A 196 3.82 -1.77 18.05
CA MET A 196 3.91 -1.31 19.44
C MET A 196 3.65 -2.45 20.42
N GLN A 197 2.67 -3.30 20.15
CA GLN A 197 2.39 -4.49 20.95
C GLN A 197 3.58 -5.46 20.95
N SER A 198 4.18 -5.72 19.78
CA SER A 198 5.37 -6.56 19.67
C SER A 198 6.55 -6.00 20.48
N VAL A 199 6.73 -4.69 20.49
CA VAL A 199 7.76 -4.05 21.32
C VAL A 199 7.51 -4.30 22.80
N MET A 200 6.28 -4.15 23.28
CA MET A 200 5.92 -4.43 24.69
C MET A 200 6.14 -5.90 25.04
N ASP A 201 5.72 -6.82 24.19
CA ASP A 201 5.89 -8.27 24.38
C ASP A 201 7.36 -8.69 24.54
N ASN A 202 8.29 -7.96 23.90
CA ASN A 202 9.72 -8.21 23.99
C ASN A 202 10.41 -7.45 25.14
N VAL A 203 10.02 -6.20 25.36
CA VAL A 203 10.66 -5.34 26.37
C VAL A 203 10.34 -5.80 27.78
N ILE A 204 9.09 -6.17 28.07
CA ILE A 204 8.67 -6.57 29.42
C ILE A 204 9.45 -7.78 29.95
N PRO A 205 9.56 -8.93 29.25
CA PRO A 205 10.41 -10.02 29.72
C PRO A 205 11.88 -9.59 29.84
N TYR A 206 12.39 -8.87 28.85
CA TYR A 206 13.79 -8.45 28.83
C TYR A 206 14.20 -7.63 30.04
N ILE A 207 13.39 -6.65 30.48
CA ILE A 207 13.73 -5.81 31.66
C ILE A 207 13.67 -6.60 32.98
N HIS A 208 12.95 -7.72 33.03
CA HIS A 208 12.94 -8.64 34.17
C HIS A 208 14.17 -9.56 34.18
N ASP A 209 14.60 -10.02 32.99
CA ASP A 209 15.69 -10.98 32.86
C ASP A 209 17.07 -10.30 32.93
N ARG A 210 17.23 -9.12 32.31
CA ARG A 210 18.48 -8.37 32.26
C ARG A 210 18.81 -7.75 33.62
N LYS A 211 20.00 -8.07 34.17
CA LYS A 211 20.49 -7.55 35.45
C LYS A 211 21.67 -6.61 35.26
N GLN A 212 21.68 -5.53 36.01
CA GLN A 212 22.80 -4.61 36.20
C GLN A 212 22.79 -4.08 37.64
N PHE A 213 23.97 -3.78 38.19
CA PHE A 213 24.11 -3.30 39.58
C PHE A 213 23.44 -4.24 40.60
N GLY A 214 23.44 -5.56 40.35
CA GLY A 214 22.93 -6.56 41.24
C GLY A 214 21.41 -6.81 41.23
N GLN A 215 20.65 -6.09 40.39
CA GLN A 215 19.19 -6.21 40.30
C GLN A 215 18.71 -6.19 38.85
N SER A 216 17.43 -6.55 38.63
CA SER A 216 16.76 -6.43 37.36
C SER A 216 16.72 -4.98 36.90
N ILE A 217 16.94 -4.72 35.61
CA ILE A 217 16.89 -3.33 35.11
C ILE A 217 15.47 -2.72 35.19
N GLY A 218 14.43 -3.54 35.25
CA GLY A 218 13.04 -3.12 35.48
C GLY A 218 12.77 -2.54 36.87
N GLU A 219 13.70 -2.71 37.83
CA GLU A 219 13.60 -2.10 39.13
C GLU A 219 14.07 -0.64 39.19
N PHE A 220 14.74 -0.16 38.13
CA PHE A 220 15.16 1.24 38.05
C PHE A 220 14.01 2.14 37.58
N GLN A 221 13.73 3.21 38.33
CA GLN A 221 12.63 4.14 38.06
C GLN A 221 12.66 4.76 36.68
N LEU A 222 13.87 5.04 36.12
CA LEU A 222 14.00 5.56 34.74
C LEU A 222 13.54 4.56 33.69
N ILE A 223 13.69 3.26 33.93
CA ILE A 223 13.18 2.20 33.05
C ILE A 223 11.67 2.07 33.21
N GLN A 224 11.17 2.08 34.45
CA GLN A 224 9.73 2.06 34.75
C GLN A 224 8.99 3.23 34.08
N GLY A 225 9.55 4.44 34.14
CA GLY A 225 9.01 5.63 33.46
C GLY A 225 8.90 5.42 31.94
N LYS A 226 9.97 4.90 31.30
CA LYS A 226 9.94 4.60 29.85
C LYS A 226 8.86 3.57 29.48
N VAL A 227 8.72 2.52 30.26
CA VAL A 227 7.69 1.49 30.02
C VAL A 227 6.27 2.04 30.23
N ALA A 228 6.08 2.90 31.23
CA ALA A 228 4.80 3.57 31.44
C ALA A 228 4.42 4.48 30.26
N ASP A 229 5.39 5.24 29.72
CA ASP A 229 5.18 6.07 28.53
C ASP A 229 4.83 5.20 27.31
N MET A 230 5.57 4.10 27.07
CA MET A 230 5.29 3.16 25.97
C MET A 230 3.89 2.57 26.08
N TYR A 231 3.48 2.11 27.27
CA TYR A 231 2.16 1.56 27.50
C TYR A 231 1.06 2.60 27.29
N THR A 232 1.27 3.82 27.76
CA THR A 232 0.33 4.93 27.56
C THR A 232 0.11 5.23 26.09
N VAL A 233 1.19 5.31 25.29
CA VAL A 233 1.10 5.52 23.84
C VAL A 233 0.37 4.38 23.15
N LEU A 234 0.66 3.13 23.52
CA LEU A 234 -0.03 1.95 22.97
C LEU A 234 -1.54 2.00 23.26
N GLN A 235 -1.95 2.40 24.48
CA GLN A 235 -3.38 2.46 24.83
C GLN A 235 -4.11 3.65 24.20
N ALA A 236 -3.39 4.70 23.82
CA ALA A 236 -3.95 5.86 23.13
C ALA A 236 -4.09 5.69 21.61
N GLY A 237 -3.31 4.78 21.01
CA GLY A 237 -3.30 4.47 19.57
C GLY A 237 -4.39 3.53 19.16
#